data_4f58892fde328f8a9feefbfa322ced8d
#
_entry.id   4f58892fde328f8a9feefbfa322ced8d
#
_cell.length_a   1.000
_cell.length_b   1.000
_cell.length_c   1.000
_cell.angle_alpha   90.00
_cell.angle_beta   90.00
_cell.angle_gamma   90.00
#
_symmetry.space_group_name_H-M   'P 1'
#
loop_
_entity.id
_entity.type
_entity.pdbx_description
1 polymer ?
#
loop_
_entity_poly.entity_id
_entity_poly.type
_entity_poly.pdbx_seq_one_letter_code
_entity_poly.pdbx_strand_id
1 'polypeptide(L)'
;MRIIDILQEADPEVKKLQQLLIAKGYDLGPTKDDGIMGKFTRAALDAYRAGIPPSQAKVPGKATTSNRPTSTVTSPSQSTDSSGSIMPTKGRLSGRYGRMVTGPNGNKIPHPGVDIAAPEGTPVVAPANGKITFVKFGSPTAGHYIEMMTADGEKHRFLHLSTIEVEAGDIVKKGNLVGRVGSTGFSSGPHLHWEKYAGGRQIDPLADIG
;
A
#
# COMPACT_ATOMS: atom_id res chain seq x y z
N MET A 1 -29.57 -4.51 9.57
CA MET A 1 -28.48 -5.35 9.07
C MET A 1 -27.34 -4.41 8.74
N ARG A 2 -26.33 -4.31 9.58
CA ARG A 2 -25.25 -3.32 9.51
C ARG A 2 -24.22 -3.78 8.49
N ILE A 3 -23.84 -2.89 7.56
CA ILE A 3 -22.85 -3.11 6.48
C ILE A 3 -21.39 -3.13 7.05
N ILE A 4 -21.20 -3.72 8.22
CA ILE A 4 -19.88 -3.74 8.90
C ILE A 4 -19.23 -5.13 8.86
N ASP A 5 -19.88 -6.15 8.31
CA ASP A 5 -19.42 -7.54 8.35
C ASP A 5 -18.98 -8.12 6.99
N ILE A 6 -18.38 -7.32 6.12
CA ILE A 6 -17.47 -7.90 5.12
C ILE A 6 -16.05 -7.78 5.73
N LEU A 7 -15.86 -8.56 6.78
CA LEU A 7 -14.54 -8.86 7.31
C LEU A 7 -13.69 -9.45 6.19
N GLN A 8 -12.47 -8.95 6.05
CA GLN A 8 -11.41 -9.66 5.35
C GLN A 8 -11.50 -11.13 5.76
N GLU A 9 -11.88 -12.03 4.84
CA GLU A 9 -11.71 -13.45 5.11
C GLU A 9 -10.22 -13.68 5.26
N ALA A 10 -9.84 -13.94 6.50
CA ALA A 10 -8.47 -14.25 6.87
C ALA A 10 -8.06 -15.51 6.09
N ASP A 11 -6.97 -15.43 5.34
CA ASP A 11 -6.44 -16.60 4.62
C ASP A 11 -6.01 -17.66 5.64
N PRO A 12 -6.62 -18.85 5.65
CA PRO A 12 -6.32 -19.89 6.64
C PRO A 12 -4.87 -20.38 6.58
N GLU A 13 -4.23 -20.34 5.41
CA GLU A 13 -2.83 -20.71 5.25
C GLU A 13 -1.90 -19.64 5.82
N VAL A 14 -2.24 -18.36 5.64
CA VAL A 14 -1.52 -17.25 6.28
C VAL A 14 -1.67 -17.34 7.79
N LYS A 15 -2.85 -17.64 8.29
CA LYS A 15 -3.09 -17.82 9.73
C LYS A 15 -2.25 -18.95 10.32
N LYS A 16 -2.17 -20.09 9.65
CA LYS A 16 -1.31 -21.21 10.07
C LYS A 16 0.16 -20.80 10.10
N LEU A 17 0.61 -20.07 9.09
CA LEU A 17 1.98 -19.54 9.03
C LEU A 17 2.25 -18.58 10.19
N GLN A 18 1.33 -17.67 10.48
CA GLN A 18 1.43 -16.75 11.62
C GLN A 18 1.54 -17.50 12.94
N GLN A 19 0.69 -18.50 13.17
CA GLN A 19 0.75 -19.35 14.37
C GLN A 19 2.08 -20.10 14.49
N LEU A 20 2.64 -20.60 13.37
CA LEU A 20 3.96 -21.21 13.34
C LEU A 20 5.05 -20.22 13.75
N LEU A 21 5.04 -19.02 13.19
CA LEU A 21 6.02 -17.97 13.50
C LEU A 21 5.92 -17.53 14.98
N ILE A 22 4.71 -17.38 15.52
CA ILE A 22 4.45 -17.08 16.94
C ILE A 22 5.01 -18.21 17.82
N ALA A 23 4.75 -19.47 17.47
CA ALA A 23 5.26 -20.62 18.21
C ALA A 23 6.78 -20.72 18.19
N LYS A 24 7.43 -20.16 17.16
CA LYS A 24 8.88 -19.99 17.05
C LYS A 24 9.42 -18.75 17.77
N GLY A 25 8.54 -17.95 18.38
CA GLY A 25 8.89 -16.79 19.19
C GLY A 25 9.03 -15.47 18.40
N TYR A 26 8.63 -15.43 17.11
CA TYR A 26 8.65 -14.19 16.34
C TYR A 26 7.51 -13.27 16.74
N ASP A 27 7.80 -11.96 16.83
CA ASP A 27 6.80 -10.93 17.10
C ASP A 27 6.11 -10.52 15.79
N LEU A 28 4.82 -10.76 15.71
CA LEU A 28 3.99 -10.39 14.55
C LEU A 28 3.21 -9.09 14.76
N GLY A 29 3.57 -8.31 15.77
CA GLY A 29 2.89 -7.05 16.07
C GLY A 29 1.51 -7.22 16.69
N PRO A 30 0.66 -6.17 16.65
CA PRO A 30 -0.59 -6.13 17.40
C PRO A 30 -1.68 -7.08 16.86
N THR A 31 -1.69 -7.42 15.58
CA THR A 31 -2.73 -8.25 14.95
C THR A 31 -2.43 -9.75 14.97
N LYS A 32 -1.19 -10.12 15.28
CA LYS A 32 -0.64 -11.49 15.46
C LYS A 32 -1.11 -12.54 14.44
N ASP A 33 -2.27 -13.20 14.66
CA ASP A 33 -2.75 -14.35 13.87
C ASP A 33 -4.08 -14.08 13.15
N ASP A 34 -4.19 -12.90 12.58
CA ASP A 34 -5.38 -12.42 11.87
C ASP A 34 -5.59 -13.04 10.47
N GLY A 35 -4.64 -13.85 9.99
CA GLY A 35 -4.67 -14.44 8.65
C GLY A 35 -4.27 -13.45 7.54
N ILE A 36 -3.72 -12.28 7.88
CA ILE A 36 -3.31 -11.25 6.93
C ILE A 36 -1.79 -11.21 6.82
N MET A 37 -1.26 -11.25 5.61
CA MET A 37 0.18 -11.15 5.34
C MET A 37 0.66 -9.71 5.46
N GLY A 38 0.64 -9.16 6.67
CA GLY A 38 1.13 -7.81 6.98
C GLY A 38 2.65 -7.68 7.02
N LYS A 39 3.15 -6.45 7.25
CA LYS A 39 4.59 -6.16 7.32
C LYS A 39 5.31 -6.94 8.42
N PHE A 40 4.67 -7.15 9.57
CA PHE A 40 5.23 -7.91 10.69
C PHE A 40 5.34 -9.40 10.36
N THR A 41 4.29 -9.99 9.78
CA THR A 41 4.28 -11.38 9.34
C THR A 41 5.36 -11.63 8.28
N ARG A 42 5.50 -10.71 7.33
CA ARG A 42 6.53 -10.76 6.28
C ARG A 42 7.95 -10.68 6.88
N ALA A 43 8.21 -9.67 7.71
CA ALA A 43 9.51 -9.49 8.36
C ALA A 43 9.89 -10.70 9.22
N ALA A 44 8.94 -11.28 9.94
CA ALA A 44 9.13 -12.50 10.72
C ALA A 44 9.42 -13.72 9.84
N LEU A 45 8.71 -13.87 8.71
CA LEU A 45 8.92 -14.95 7.76
C LEU A 45 10.30 -14.84 7.08
N ASP A 46 10.70 -13.65 6.68
CA ASP A 46 12.02 -13.41 6.07
C ASP A 46 13.14 -13.68 7.06
N ALA A 47 12.99 -13.26 8.32
CA ALA A 47 13.94 -13.56 9.39
C ALA A 47 14.01 -15.08 9.65
N TYR A 48 12.88 -15.77 9.70
CA TYR A 48 12.81 -17.22 9.88
C TYR A 48 13.51 -17.97 8.72
N ARG A 49 13.26 -17.57 7.46
CA ARG A 49 13.90 -18.15 6.27
C ARG A 49 15.40 -17.89 6.23
N ALA A 50 15.84 -16.72 6.71
CA ALA A 50 17.25 -16.36 6.81
C ALA A 50 17.96 -16.99 8.01
N GLY A 51 17.28 -17.80 8.84
CA GLY A 51 17.82 -18.38 10.06
C GLY A 51 18.14 -17.38 11.17
N ILE A 52 17.57 -16.16 11.09
CA ILE A 52 17.75 -15.11 12.09
C ILE A 52 16.84 -15.45 13.30
N PRO A 53 17.40 -15.59 14.52
CA PRO A 53 16.58 -15.93 15.68
C PRO A 53 15.63 -14.79 16.05
N PRO A 54 14.48 -15.08 16.69
CA PRO A 54 13.45 -14.09 17.04
C PRO A 54 13.97 -12.88 17.81
N SER A 55 14.96 -13.09 18.66
CA SER A 55 15.63 -12.03 19.46
C SER A 55 16.40 -11.00 18.61
N GLN A 56 16.77 -11.35 17.37
CA GLN A 56 17.52 -10.53 16.43
C GLN A 56 16.69 -10.10 15.21
N ALA A 57 15.47 -10.62 15.07
CA ALA A 57 14.57 -10.26 13.97
C ALA A 57 14.16 -8.78 14.12
N LYS A 58 14.38 -7.97 13.07
CA LYS A 58 13.95 -6.58 13.03
C LYS A 58 12.44 -6.51 12.90
N VAL A 59 11.78 -6.08 13.97
CA VAL A 59 10.35 -5.82 13.97
C VAL A 59 10.11 -4.39 13.42
N PRO A 60 9.29 -4.20 12.38
CA PRO A 60 8.95 -2.86 11.91
C PRO A 60 8.31 -2.02 13.04
N GLY A 61 8.84 -0.82 13.31
CA GLY A 61 8.28 0.12 14.28
C GLY A 61 8.81 0.06 15.72
N LYS A 62 9.67 -0.90 16.06
CA LYS A 62 10.34 -0.89 17.37
C LYS A 62 11.71 -0.22 17.25
N ALA A 63 11.83 1.01 17.76
CA ALA A 63 13.11 1.68 17.92
C ALA A 63 13.96 0.88 18.91
N THR A 64 14.95 0.13 18.45
CA THR A 64 15.98 -0.44 19.32
C THR A 64 16.91 0.68 19.75
N THR A 65 16.86 1.06 21.03
CA THR A 65 17.92 1.81 21.67
C THR A 65 19.17 0.92 21.71
N SER A 66 20.06 1.07 20.75
CA SER A 66 21.40 0.53 20.79
C SER A 66 22.35 1.51 20.11
N ASN A 67 23.23 2.06 20.90
CA ASN A 67 24.45 2.82 20.63
C ASN A 67 24.78 3.08 19.16
N ARG A 68 24.44 4.30 18.70
CA ARG A 68 24.98 4.88 17.49
C ARG A 68 26.10 5.85 17.86
N PRO A 69 27.32 5.76 17.27
CA PRO A 69 28.31 6.80 17.41
C PRO A 69 27.77 8.10 16.84
N THR A 70 28.00 9.17 17.60
CA THR A 70 27.60 10.54 17.31
C THR A 70 28.22 11.01 16.00
N SER A 71 27.49 10.95 14.90
CA SER A 71 27.78 11.76 13.73
C SER A 71 26.75 12.88 13.70
N THR A 72 27.22 14.09 13.89
CA THR A 72 26.48 15.34 13.79
C THR A 72 25.79 15.40 12.42
N VAL A 73 24.52 15.06 12.36
CA VAL A 73 23.68 15.38 11.20
C VAL A 73 22.81 16.55 11.62
N THR A 74 23.17 17.71 11.14
CA THR A 74 22.39 18.92 11.12
C THR A 74 20.94 18.59 10.73
N SER A 75 19.99 18.94 11.59
CA SER A 75 18.56 18.88 11.29
C SER A 75 18.30 19.59 9.97
N PRO A 76 17.71 18.95 8.96
CA PRO A 76 17.17 19.71 7.84
C PRO A 76 15.97 20.45 8.38
N SER A 77 16.02 21.77 8.28
CA SER A 77 14.91 22.71 8.39
C SER A 77 13.64 22.10 7.80
N GLN A 78 12.49 22.35 8.43
CA GLN A 78 11.18 22.17 7.84
C GLN A 78 11.15 22.93 6.51
N SER A 79 11.51 22.28 5.42
CA SER A 79 11.12 22.74 4.10
C SER A 79 9.62 22.44 4.00
N THR A 80 8.83 23.49 3.95
CA THR A 80 7.47 23.49 3.43
C THR A 80 7.55 22.93 2.03
N ASP A 81 7.28 21.63 1.91
CA ASP A 81 7.51 20.90 0.68
C ASP A 81 6.46 21.29 -0.33
N SER A 82 6.96 21.73 -1.47
CA SER A 82 6.28 22.18 -2.68
C SER A 82 4.95 21.44 -2.92
N SER A 83 3.88 22.23 -3.02
CA SER A 83 2.55 21.81 -3.47
C SER A 83 2.67 21.13 -4.84
N GLY A 84 2.48 19.81 -4.87
CA GLY A 84 2.41 19.02 -6.09
C GLY A 84 2.60 17.54 -5.77
N SER A 85 1.71 16.72 -6.31
CA SER A 85 1.84 15.26 -6.24
C SER A 85 2.93 14.79 -7.20
N ILE A 86 3.55 13.64 -6.91
CA ILE A 86 4.46 12.96 -7.84
C ILE A 86 3.78 11.74 -8.46
N MET A 87 4.29 11.27 -9.59
CA MET A 87 3.85 10.00 -10.16
C MET A 87 4.11 8.85 -9.17
N PRO A 88 3.09 8.04 -8.84
CA PRO A 88 3.22 6.98 -7.83
C PRO A 88 4.04 5.78 -8.32
N THR A 89 4.26 5.64 -9.62
CA THR A 89 5.12 4.58 -10.18
C THR A 89 5.72 5.01 -11.51
N LYS A 90 6.82 4.37 -11.87
CA LYS A 90 7.43 4.51 -13.21
C LYS A 90 6.69 3.57 -14.16
N GLY A 91 6.33 4.08 -15.34
CA GLY A 91 5.63 3.29 -16.34
C GLY A 91 5.08 4.14 -17.47
N ARG A 92 4.36 3.48 -18.40
CA ARG A 92 3.69 4.12 -19.53
C ARG A 92 2.23 4.39 -19.19
N LEU A 93 1.76 5.62 -19.31
CA LEU A 93 0.34 5.94 -19.18
C LEU A 93 -0.46 5.16 -20.28
N SER A 94 -1.28 4.20 -19.85
CA SER A 94 -2.07 3.32 -20.72
C SER A 94 -3.56 3.62 -20.68
N GLY A 95 -4.07 4.17 -19.58
CA GLY A 95 -5.47 4.62 -19.42
C GLY A 95 -5.53 6.03 -18.83
N ARG A 96 -6.41 6.87 -19.38
CA ARG A 96 -6.63 8.24 -18.90
C ARG A 96 -7.96 8.34 -18.16
N TYR A 97 -7.99 9.21 -17.14
CA TYR A 97 -9.21 9.59 -16.42
C TYR A 97 -10.31 10.06 -17.41
N GLY A 98 -11.56 9.66 -17.15
CA GLY A 98 -12.74 10.04 -17.92
C GLY A 98 -12.90 9.36 -19.29
N ARG A 99 -11.89 8.62 -19.80
CA ARG A 99 -12.01 7.83 -21.02
C ARG A 99 -13.03 6.70 -20.81
N MET A 100 -13.90 6.45 -21.79
CA MET A 100 -14.85 5.33 -21.71
C MET A 100 -14.12 3.99 -21.74
N VAL A 101 -14.33 3.18 -20.72
CA VAL A 101 -13.76 1.82 -20.56
C VAL A 101 -14.87 0.81 -20.32
N THR A 102 -14.56 -0.47 -20.50
CA THR A 102 -15.49 -1.55 -20.14
C THR A 102 -15.27 -1.90 -18.68
N GLY A 103 -16.29 -1.63 -17.86
CA GLY A 103 -16.25 -1.98 -16.43
C GLY A 103 -16.45 -3.48 -16.18
N PRO A 104 -16.32 -3.92 -14.92
CA PRO A 104 -16.42 -5.34 -14.52
C PRO A 104 -17.74 -6.02 -14.94
N ASN A 105 -18.83 -5.27 -15.04
CA ASN A 105 -20.15 -5.78 -15.44
C ASN A 105 -20.39 -5.70 -16.97
N GLY A 106 -19.35 -5.42 -17.77
CA GLY A 106 -19.45 -5.26 -19.22
C GLY A 106 -19.99 -3.91 -19.68
N ASN A 107 -20.45 -3.04 -18.77
CA ASN A 107 -20.99 -1.72 -19.11
C ASN A 107 -19.86 -0.74 -19.44
N LYS A 108 -20.14 0.20 -20.36
CA LYS A 108 -19.23 1.33 -20.61
C LYS A 108 -19.39 2.38 -19.51
N ILE A 109 -18.28 2.71 -18.86
CA ILE A 109 -18.21 3.71 -17.79
C ILE A 109 -17.04 4.66 -18.04
N PRO A 110 -17.11 5.91 -17.57
CA PRO A 110 -15.93 6.77 -17.52
C PRO A 110 -14.86 6.12 -16.62
N HIS A 111 -13.61 6.12 -17.06
CA HIS A 111 -12.50 5.57 -16.31
C HIS A 111 -12.27 6.39 -15.02
N PRO A 112 -12.33 5.77 -13.83
CA PRO A 112 -12.34 6.51 -12.56
C PRO A 112 -10.96 7.02 -12.13
N GLY A 113 -9.90 6.70 -12.87
CA GLY A 113 -8.53 7.07 -12.56
C GLY A 113 -7.63 7.04 -13.77
N VAL A 114 -6.36 6.79 -13.56
CA VAL A 114 -5.36 6.59 -14.60
C VAL A 114 -4.70 5.22 -14.45
N ASP A 115 -4.38 4.61 -15.58
CA ASP A 115 -3.63 3.35 -15.61
C ASP A 115 -2.19 3.62 -16.04
N ILE A 116 -1.25 3.12 -15.27
CA ILE A 116 0.19 3.19 -15.53
C ILE A 116 0.71 1.77 -15.72
N ALA A 117 0.88 1.36 -16.98
CA ALA A 117 1.43 0.05 -17.32
C ALA A 117 2.91 -0.02 -16.94
N ALA A 118 3.24 -1.01 -16.14
CA ALA A 118 4.60 -1.28 -15.67
C ALA A 118 4.75 -2.77 -15.36
N PRO A 119 5.95 -3.34 -15.40
CA PRO A 119 6.18 -4.73 -15.00
C PRO A 119 5.68 -5.00 -13.58
N GLU A 120 5.18 -6.23 -13.36
CA GLU A 120 4.81 -6.66 -12.01
C GLU A 120 6.00 -6.54 -11.04
N GLY A 121 5.73 -6.12 -9.81
CA GLY A 121 6.76 -5.86 -8.81
C GLY A 121 7.38 -4.46 -8.87
N THR A 122 7.09 -3.64 -9.90
CA THR A 122 7.55 -2.24 -9.96
C THR A 122 7.09 -1.48 -8.71
N PRO A 123 7.96 -0.71 -8.04
CA PRO A 123 7.61 0.04 -6.84
C PRO A 123 6.46 1.03 -7.07
N VAL A 124 5.53 1.06 -6.12
CA VAL A 124 4.47 2.08 -6.01
C VAL A 124 4.76 2.91 -4.77
N VAL A 125 4.85 4.22 -4.93
CA VAL A 125 5.19 5.17 -3.87
C VAL A 125 4.04 6.13 -3.58
N ALA A 126 4.01 6.68 -2.37
CA ALA A 126 3.06 7.71 -1.98
C ALA A 126 3.28 8.98 -2.83
N PRO A 127 2.26 9.51 -3.55
CA PRO A 127 2.40 10.71 -4.37
C PRO A 127 2.54 12.00 -3.54
N ALA A 128 2.08 11.97 -2.30
CA ALA A 128 2.11 13.09 -1.35
C ALA A 128 2.30 12.57 0.08
N ASN A 129 2.45 13.47 1.05
CA ASN A 129 2.41 13.11 2.46
C ASN A 129 0.98 12.74 2.86
N GLY A 130 0.81 11.69 3.67
CA GLY A 130 -0.54 11.28 4.09
C GLY A 130 -0.56 10.14 5.08
N LYS A 131 -1.76 9.66 5.34
CA LYS A 131 -2.02 8.50 6.20
C LYS A 131 -2.72 7.41 5.39
N ILE A 132 -2.27 6.18 5.53
CA ILE A 132 -2.98 5.03 4.99
C ILE A 132 -4.26 4.83 5.80
N THR A 133 -5.40 4.97 5.16
CA THR A 133 -6.71 4.86 5.82
C THR A 133 -7.34 3.50 5.64
N PHE A 134 -6.95 2.77 4.59
CA PHE A 134 -7.53 1.48 4.30
C PHE A 134 -6.56 0.57 3.53
N VAL A 135 -6.62 -0.73 3.82
CA VAL A 135 -5.88 -1.80 3.14
C VAL A 135 -6.82 -2.96 2.89
N LYS A 136 -6.82 -3.51 1.69
CA LYS A 136 -7.63 -4.70 1.35
C LYS A 136 -6.90 -5.63 0.39
N PHE A 137 -7.03 -6.92 0.65
CA PHE A 137 -6.56 -8.01 -0.19
C PHE A 137 -7.74 -8.72 -0.87
N GLY A 138 -7.54 -9.18 -2.10
CA GLY A 138 -8.46 -10.09 -2.77
C GLY A 138 -9.82 -9.52 -3.17
N SER A 139 -9.95 -8.22 -3.40
CA SER A 139 -11.19 -7.68 -3.99
C SER A 139 -11.38 -8.24 -5.41
N PRO A 140 -12.57 -8.74 -5.78
CA PRO A 140 -12.83 -9.27 -7.12
C PRO A 140 -12.57 -8.25 -8.25
N THR A 141 -12.79 -6.97 -7.97
CA THR A 141 -12.61 -5.87 -8.96
C THR A 141 -11.29 -5.14 -8.75
N ALA A 142 -11.05 -4.58 -7.57
CA ALA A 142 -9.87 -3.77 -7.27
C ALA A 142 -8.59 -4.58 -6.99
N GLY A 143 -8.71 -5.91 -6.78
CA GLY A 143 -7.59 -6.75 -6.38
C GLY A 143 -7.07 -6.42 -4.99
N HIS A 144 -5.76 -6.40 -4.82
CA HIS A 144 -5.11 -5.84 -3.64
C HIS A 144 -5.03 -4.33 -3.80
N TYR A 145 -5.53 -3.57 -2.82
CA TYR A 145 -5.52 -2.12 -2.91
C TYR A 145 -5.37 -1.44 -1.56
N ILE A 146 -4.93 -0.20 -1.61
CA ILE A 146 -4.82 0.69 -0.44
C ILE A 146 -5.52 2.02 -0.72
N GLU A 147 -5.98 2.69 0.34
CA GLU A 147 -6.42 4.07 0.31
C GLU A 147 -5.51 4.91 1.22
N MET A 148 -5.13 6.06 0.75
CA MET A 148 -4.33 7.04 1.47
C MET A 148 -5.11 8.37 1.52
N MET A 149 -5.06 9.06 2.65
CA MET A 149 -5.64 10.39 2.84
C MET A 149 -4.53 11.38 3.13
N THR A 150 -4.51 12.49 2.43
CA THR A 150 -3.58 13.62 2.67
C THR A 150 -4.14 14.55 3.74
N ALA A 151 -3.32 15.48 4.24
CA ALA A 151 -3.74 16.41 5.29
C ALA A 151 -4.79 17.42 4.81
N ASP A 152 -4.81 17.75 3.53
CA ASP A 152 -5.78 18.62 2.85
C ASP A 152 -7.06 17.90 2.42
N GLY A 153 -7.19 16.61 2.77
CA GLY A 153 -8.42 15.82 2.56
C GLY A 153 -8.52 15.18 1.17
N GLU A 154 -7.45 15.13 0.42
CA GLU A 154 -7.43 14.35 -0.82
C GLU A 154 -7.25 12.86 -0.52
N LYS A 155 -8.04 12.03 -1.21
CA LYS A 155 -7.94 10.58 -1.10
C LYS A 155 -7.33 10.00 -2.38
N HIS A 156 -6.29 9.17 -2.20
CA HIS A 156 -5.68 8.38 -3.27
C HIS A 156 -5.99 6.90 -3.07
N ARG A 157 -6.27 6.20 -4.17
CA ARG A 157 -6.45 4.73 -4.19
C ARG A 157 -5.48 4.12 -5.19
N PHE A 158 -4.83 3.03 -4.79
CA PHE A 158 -3.84 2.30 -5.58
C PHE A 158 -4.30 0.86 -5.70
N LEU A 159 -4.75 0.47 -6.89
CA LEU A 159 -5.41 -0.81 -7.16
C LEU A 159 -4.51 -1.76 -7.94
N HIS A 160 -4.93 -3.02 -7.99
CA HIS A 160 -4.30 -4.13 -8.71
C HIS A 160 -2.90 -4.48 -8.22
N LEU A 161 -2.55 -4.12 -6.99
CA LEU A 161 -1.21 -4.35 -6.42
C LEU A 161 -0.88 -5.85 -6.35
N SER A 162 0.39 -6.21 -6.56
CA SER A 162 0.92 -7.55 -6.27
C SER A 162 1.24 -7.71 -4.79
N THR A 163 1.79 -6.65 -4.18
CA THR A 163 2.09 -6.61 -2.74
C THR A 163 1.74 -5.25 -2.16
N ILE A 164 1.36 -5.25 -0.88
CA ILE A 164 1.13 -4.05 -0.07
C ILE A 164 2.23 -3.99 0.98
N GLU A 165 2.91 -2.85 1.10
CA GLU A 165 4.08 -2.65 1.97
C GLU A 165 3.77 -1.78 3.20
N VAL A 166 2.48 -1.45 3.40
CA VAL A 166 1.98 -0.56 4.47
C VAL A 166 0.73 -1.15 5.12
N GLU A 167 0.37 -0.61 6.28
CA GLU A 167 -0.85 -0.98 7.01
C GLU A 167 -1.76 0.24 7.22
N ALA A 168 -3.05 -0.01 7.48
CA ALA A 168 -3.97 1.04 7.85
C ALA A 168 -3.50 1.72 9.15
N GLY A 169 -3.43 3.04 9.14
CA GLY A 169 -2.89 3.84 10.23
C GLY A 169 -1.46 4.36 10.00
N ASP A 170 -0.69 3.77 9.07
CA ASP A 170 0.67 4.23 8.77
C ASP A 170 0.69 5.66 8.23
N ILE A 171 1.63 6.46 8.74
CA ILE A 171 1.95 7.78 8.18
C ILE A 171 3.05 7.61 7.14
N VAL A 172 2.78 8.07 5.93
CA VAL A 172 3.72 7.99 4.81
C VAL A 172 4.11 9.38 4.32
N LYS A 173 5.34 9.53 3.92
CA LYS A 173 5.85 10.73 3.25
C LYS A 173 5.83 10.53 1.74
N LYS A 174 5.72 11.61 1.00
CA LYS A 174 5.89 11.63 -0.46
C LYS A 174 7.15 10.84 -0.85
N GLY A 175 7.00 9.88 -1.77
CA GLY A 175 8.08 8.96 -2.19
C GLY A 175 8.26 7.71 -1.34
N ASN A 176 7.58 7.55 -0.20
CA ASN A 176 7.65 6.30 0.56
C ASN A 176 7.01 5.15 -0.21
N LEU A 177 7.65 3.98 -0.19
CA LEU A 177 7.12 2.75 -0.78
C LEU A 177 5.82 2.34 -0.06
N VAL A 178 4.75 2.13 -0.82
CA VAL A 178 3.44 1.72 -0.29
C VAL A 178 2.96 0.38 -0.84
N GLY A 179 3.51 -0.06 -1.97
CA GLY A 179 3.17 -1.34 -2.59
C GLY A 179 3.96 -1.59 -3.87
N ARG A 180 3.53 -2.57 -4.63
CA ARG A 180 4.13 -2.90 -5.94
C ARG A 180 3.06 -3.16 -6.98
N VAL A 181 3.34 -2.76 -8.21
CA VAL A 181 2.48 -3.03 -9.38
C VAL A 181 2.19 -4.51 -9.50
N GLY A 182 0.96 -4.84 -9.80
CA GLY A 182 0.51 -6.20 -10.05
C GLY A 182 -0.57 -6.27 -11.12
N SER A 183 -1.33 -7.36 -11.10
CA SER A 183 -2.46 -7.61 -12.01
C SER A 183 -3.58 -8.34 -11.26
N THR A 184 -3.78 -8.02 -9.98
CA THR A 184 -4.80 -8.65 -9.13
C THR A 184 -6.19 -8.07 -9.38
N GLY A 185 -7.24 -8.85 -9.15
CA GLY A 185 -8.63 -8.43 -9.41
C GLY A 185 -8.98 -8.37 -10.89
N PHE A 186 -9.87 -7.43 -11.26
CA PHE A 186 -10.29 -7.24 -12.65
C PHE A 186 -9.24 -6.41 -13.42
N SER A 187 -8.23 -7.09 -13.93
CA SER A 187 -7.10 -6.49 -14.65
C SER A 187 -6.78 -7.28 -15.91
N SER A 188 -6.42 -6.58 -16.98
CA SER A 188 -6.01 -7.18 -18.27
C SER A 188 -4.51 -7.44 -18.39
N GLY A 189 -3.72 -7.01 -17.41
CA GLY A 189 -2.27 -7.16 -17.38
C GLY A 189 -1.61 -6.24 -16.36
N PRO A 190 -0.31 -6.37 -16.10
CA PRO A 190 0.37 -5.63 -15.05
C PRO A 190 0.31 -4.12 -15.25
N HIS A 191 -0.35 -3.42 -14.32
CA HIS A 191 -0.46 -1.96 -14.26
C HIS A 191 -0.85 -1.50 -12.85
N LEU A 192 -0.58 -0.24 -12.54
CA LEU A 192 -1.19 0.46 -11.42
C LEU A 192 -2.41 1.21 -11.92
N HIS A 193 -3.58 0.95 -11.33
CA HIS A 193 -4.74 1.82 -11.45
C HIS A 193 -4.73 2.80 -10.27
N TRP A 194 -4.62 4.10 -10.56
CA TRP A 194 -4.54 5.16 -9.57
C TRP A 194 -5.71 6.11 -9.68
N GLU A 195 -6.48 6.22 -8.60
CA GLU A 195 -7.60 7.16 -8.48
C GLU A 195 -7.28 8.27 -7.48
N LYS A 196 -7.83 9.45 -7.73
CA LYS A 196 -7.76 10.61 -6.83
C LYS A 196 -9.15 11.18 -6.57
N TYR A 197 -9.39 11.61 -5.33
CA TYR A 197 -10.62 12.25 -4.91
C TYR A 197 -10.30 13.53 -4.15
N ALA A 198 -11.02 14.62 -4.44
CA ALA A 198 -11.01 15.85 -3.67
C ALA A 198 -12.44 16.30 -3.41
N GLY A 199 -12.77 16.73 -2.17
CA GLY A 199 -14.12 17.10 -1.78
C GLY A 199 -15.17 16.00 -2.01
N GLY A 200 -14.76 14.71 -1.90
CA GLY A 200 -15.62 13.55 -2.13
C GLY A 200 -15.91 13.22 -3.59
N ARG A 201 -15.34 13.96 -4.55
CA ARG A 201 -15.49 13.72 -6.00
C ARG A 201 -14.21 13.15 -6.59
N GLN A 202 -14.35 12.24 -7.54
CA GLN A 202 -13.21 11.79 -8.36
C GLN A 202 -12.73 12.94 -9.25
N ILE A 203 -11.41 13.09 -9.31
CA ILE A 203 -10.73 14.07 -10.16
C ILE A 203 -9.60 13.39 -10.94
N ASP A 204 -9.09 14.05 -11.97
CA ASP A 204 -7.93 13.55 -12.72
C ASP A 204 -6.70 13.54 -11.79
N PRO A 205 -6.11 12.36 -11.52
CA PRO A 205 -4.91 12.28 -10.69
C PRO A 205 -3.70 13.03 -11.24
N LEU A 206 -3.69 13.34 -12.55
CA LEU A 206 -2.56 14.02 -13.21
C LEU A 206 -2.67 15.55 -13.17
N ALA A 207 -3.79 16.10 -12.67
CA ALA A 207 -4.05 17.55 -12.76
C ALA A 207 -3.02 18.42 -12.00
N ASP A 208 -2.38 17.85 -10.97
CA ASP A 208 -1.43 18.55 -10.08
C ASP A 208 -0.08 17.80 -9.93
N ILE A 209 0.27 17.00 -10.93
CA ILE A 209 1.60 16.40 -11.02
C ILE A 209 2.59 17.51 -11.40
N GLY A 210 3.56 17.78 -10.50
CA GLY A 210 4.63 18.76 -10.66
C GLY A 210 5.91 18.18 -11.24
#